data_6f6cbabf69822bae193c0613dd773a74
#
_entry.id   6f6cbabf69822bae193c0613dd773a74
#
_cell.length_a   1.000
_cell.length_b   1.000
_cell.length_c   1.000
_cell.angle_alpha   90.00
_cell.angle_beta   90.00
_cell.angle_gamma   90.00
#
_symmetry.space_group_name_H-M   'P 1'
#
loop_
_entity.id
_entity.type
_entity.pdbx_description
1 polymer ?
#
loop_
_entity_poly.entity_id
_entity_poly.type
_entity_poly.pdbx_seq_one_letter_code
_entity_poly.pdbx_strand_id
1 'polypeptide(L)'
;DIIWTPSKDGYLKPRVQIEPVVLGGAKIEYATGFNAKFIEDNKIGVGSLIQIVRSGDVIPHILNVVVPAEKPLFPIKDYKWNDTHVDIILLDKNLDDTVREKNITGFFKGLEVDGVGPGNIKKIIATGYTTVPAIIAMTVDDLLKVDGFKDKTATKIYNNIHDKINKATLSQLMHSTNIFGRGFGTRRFNTILKDYPNILTENVTLDEKISQLIQVDGIARKTAEKFGRIILRGNNVL
;
A
#
# COMPACT_ATOMS: atom_id res chain seq x y z
N ASP A 1 6.85 13.79 -19.07
CA ASP A 1 5.63 13.21 -18.50
C ASP A 1 5.76 13.03 -16.99
N ILE A 2 4.65 12.85 -16.30
CA ILE A 2 4.62 12.43 -14.88
C ILE A 2 3.78 11.17 -14.75
N ILE A 3 4.40 10.12 -14.24
CA ILE A 3 3.73 8.85 -13.99
C ILE A 3 3.25 8.83 -12.54
N TRP A 4 1.95 8.82 -12.36
CA TRP A 4 1.29 8.76 -11.07
C TRP A 4 0.93 7.34 -10.71
N THR A 5 1.65 6.76 -9.75
CA THR A 5 1.44 5.36 -9.34
C THR A 5 0.81 5.32 -7.95
N PRO A 6 -0.31 4.60 -7.79
CA PRO A 6 -0.96 4.49 -6.48
C PRO A 6 -0.17 3.58 -5.54
N SER A 7 -0.11 3.98 -4.27
CA SER A 7 0.30 3.11 -3.17
C SER A 7 -0.83 2.15 -2.78
N LYS A 8 -0.56 1.22 -1.89
CA LYS A 8 -1.58 0.32 -1.32
C LYS A 8 -2.74 1.05 -0.62
N ASP A 9 -2.53 2.29 -0.19
CA ASP A 9 -3.55 3.15 0.44
C ASP A 9 -4.24 4.08 -0.56
N GLY A 10 -3.90 4.00 -1.84
CA GLY A 10 -4.46 4.83 -2.91
C GLY A 10 -3.81 6.19 -3.06
N TYR A 11 -2.74 6.51 -2.32
CA TYR A 11 -1.98 7.74 -2.51
C TYR A 11 -1.21 7.67 -3.82
N LEU A 12 -1.41 8.68 -4.68
CA LEU A 12 -0.72 8.77 -5.97
C LEU A 12 0.66 9.40 -5.78
N LYS A 13 1.70 8.65 -6.16
CA LYS A 13 3.08 9.08 -6.05
C LYS A 13 3.63 9.44 -7.43
N PRO A 14 4.16 10.67 -7.61
CA PRO A 14 4.67 11.13 -8.89
C PRO A 14 6.08 10.63 -9.14
N ARG A 15 6.30 10.12 -10.34
CA ARG A 15 7.61 9.84 -10.92
C ARG A 15 7.75 10.65 -12.21
N VAL A 16 8.69 11.56 -12.23
CA VAL A 16 8.89 12.45 -13.38
C VAL A 16 9.71 11.72 -14.43
N GLN A 17 9.16 11.62 -15.64
CA GLN A 17 9.84 11.10 -16.81
C GLN A 17 10.53 12.26 -17.54
N ILE A 18 11.84 12.12 -17.80
CA ILE A 18 12.66 13.14 -18.42
C ILE A 18 13.26 12.64 -19.73
N GLU A 19 13.76 13.57 -20.56
CA GLU A 19 14.68 13.18 -21.62
C GLU A 19 15.88 12.46 -21.00
N PRO A 20 16.29 11.29 -21.56
CA PRO A 20 17.37 10.51 -20.99
C PRO A 20 18.66 11.29 -20.90
N VAL A 21 19.29 11.29 -19.72
CA VAL A 21 20.61 11.88 -19.47
C VAL A 21 21.55 10.87 -18.85
N VAL A 22 22.85 11.02 -19.06
CA VAL A 22 23.86 10.15 -18.43
C VAL A 22 24.44 10.87 -17.20
N LEU A 23 24.27 10.24 -16.03
CA LEU A 23 24.85 10.71 -14.78
C LEU A 23 25.64 9.58 -14.12
N GLY A 24 26.93 9.84 -13.84
CA GLY A 24 27.77 8.83 -13.18
C GLY A 24 27.84 7.50 -13.94
N GLY A 25 27.81 7.53 -15.28
CA GLY A 25 27.83 6.34 -16.13
C GLY A 25 26.50 5.60 -16.28
N ALA A 26 25.43 6.05 -15.61
CA ALA A 26 24.09 5.47 -15.71
C ALA A 26 23.15 6.34 -16.55
N LYS A 27 22.35 5.71 -17.41
CA LYS A 27 21.26 6.36 -18.15
C LYS A 27 20.08 6.60 -17.20
N ILE A 28 19.73 7.88 -17.03
CA ILE A 28 18.63 8.32 -16.16
C ILE A 28 17.45 8.75 -17.02
N GLU A 29 16.29 8.17 -16.79
CA GLU A 29 15.04 8.46 -17.51
C GLU A 29 13.92 8.93 -16.55
N TYR A 30 14.13 8.76 -15.24
CA TYR A 30 13.13 9.10 -14.22
C TYR A 30 13.78 9.73 -13.00
N ALA A 31 13.05 10.65 -12.37
CA ALA A 31 13.39 11.22 -11.08
C ALA A 31 12.16 11.21 -10.16
N THR A 32 12.37 11.18 -8.84
CA THR A 32 11.24 11.29 -7.93
C THR A 32 10.63 12.69 -8.01
N GLY A 33 9.29 12.75 -8.08
CA GLY A 33 8.51 13.99 -7.99
C GLY A 33 8.07 14.31 -6.56
N PHE A 34 8.56 13.56 -5.55
CA PHE A 34 8.27 13.68 -4.12
C PHE A 34 6.78 13.46 -3.77
N ASN A 35 5.93 14.46 -3.95
CA ASN A 35 4.51 14.45 -3.66
C ASN A 35 3.74 15.40 -4.58
N ALA A 36 2.41 15.38 -4.49
CA ALA A 36 1.56 16.20 -5.36
C ALA A 36 1.75 17.70 -5.15
N LYS A 37 1.95 18.13 -3.89
CA LYS A 37 2.21 19.53 -3.57
C LYS A 37 3.50 20.05 -4.24
N PHE A 38 4.55 19.24 -4.26
CA PHE A 38 5.80 19.59 -4.91
C PHE A 38 5.61 19.80 -6.43
N ILE A 39 4.82 18.94 -7.07
CA ILE A 39 4.47 19.08 -8.50
C ILE A 39 3.67 20.35 -8.74
N GLU A 40 2.69 20.65 -7.88
CA GLU A 40 1.84 21.84 -7.97
C GLU A 40 2.65 23.14 -7.79
N ASP A 41 3.37 23.24 -6.66
CA ASP A 41 4.10 24.46 -6.26
C ASP A 41 5.20 24.84 -7.26
N ASN A 42 5.87 23.85 -7.84
CA ASN A 42 6.94 24.05 -8.80
C ASN A 42 6.48 24.01 -10.27
N LYS A 43 5.18 23.86 -10.52
CA LYS A 43 4.60 23.75 -11.86
C LYS A 43 5.35 22.77 -12.75
N ILE A 44 5.57 21.55 -12.23
CA ILE A 44 6.24 20.50 -12.99
C ILE A 44 5.25 19.87 -13.98
N GLY A 45 5.58 19.90 -15.24
CA GLY A 45 4.75 19.38 -16.32
C GLY A 45 5.55 19.24 -17.61
N VAL A 46 4.85 19.04 -18.71
CA VAL A 46 5.49 18.89 -20.02
C VAL A 46 6.23 20.17 -20.37
N GLY A 47 7.50 20.06 -20.76
CA GLY A 47 8.36 21.16 -21.12
C GLY A 47 9.09 21.83 -19.96
N SER A 48 8.90 21.39 -18.72
CA SER A 48 9.72 21.87 -17.59
C SER A 48 11.19 21.54 -17.80
N LEU A 49 12.07 22.51 -17.49
CA LEU A 49 13.50 22.26 -17.39
C LEU A 49 13.88 22.09 -15.93
N ILE A 50 14.34 20.91 -15.57
CA ILE A 50 14.68 20.53 -14.20
C ILE A 50 16.16 20.18 -14.08
N GLN A 51 16.72 20.49 -12.94
CA GLN A 51 18.05 20.03 -12.55
C GLN A 51 17.89 18.84 -11.62
N ILE A 52 18.51 17.71 -11.99
CA ILE A 52 18.48 16.47 -11.18
C ILE A 52 19.83 16.18 -10.58
N VAL A 53 19.83 15.49 -9.45
CA VAL A 53 21.03 15.01 -8.79
C VAL A 53 20.86 13.54 -8.40
N ARG A 54 21.94 12.79 -8.52
CA ARG A 54 22.01 11.40 -8.08
C ARG A 54 23.24 11.23 -7.18
N SER A 55 23.06 10.70 -5.99
CA SER A 55 24.14 10.36 -5.07
C SER A 55 24.26 8.86 -4.98
N GLY A 56 25.35 8.28 -5.47
CA GLY A 56 25.57 6.83 -5.51
C GLY A 56 24.50 6.09 -6.31
N ASP A 57 24.02 4.97 -5.80
CA ASP A 57 22.95 4.15 -6.37
C ASP A 57 21.53 4.58 -5.94
N VAL A 58 21.40 5.77 -5.36
CA VAL A 58 20.12 6.32 -4.91
C VAL A 58 19.30 6.79 -6.11
N ILE A 59 17.96 6.71 -5.97
CA ILE A 59 17.02 7.21 -6.97
C ILE A 59 17.28 8.70 -7.23
N PRO A 60 17.44 9.13 -8.49
CA PRO A 60 17.62 10.55 -8.81
C PRO A 60 16.46 11.41 -8.30
N HIS A 61 16.77 12.58 -7.78
CA HIS A 61 15.77 13.52 -7.32
C HIS A 61 15.97 14.90 -7.97
N ILE A 62 14.91 15.68 -8.01
CA ILE A 62 14.90 17.04 -8.54
C ILE A 62 15.54 17.95 -7.51
N LEU A 63 16.65 18.60 -7.90
CA LEU A 63 17.33 19.59 -7.07
C LEU A 63 16.67 20.96 -7.23
N ASN A 64 16.34 21.32 -8.46
CA ASN A 64 15.78 22.63 -8.80
C ASN A 64 14.91 22.55 -10.07
N VAL A 65 13.91 23.40 -10.17
CA VAL A 65 13.14 23.63 -11.40
C VAL A 65 13.61 24.95 -12.01
N VAL A 66 14.37 24.83 -13.12
CA VAL A 66 14.98 25.97 -13.81
C VAL A 66 13.94 26.75 -14.61
N VAL A 67 13.08 25.99 -15.33
CA VAL A 67 11.96 26.56 -16.09
C VAL A 67 10.71 25.76 -15.74
N PRO A 68 9.72 26.35 -15.08
CA PRO A 68 8.46 25.68 -14.83
C PRO A 68 7.65 25.49 -16.12
N ALA A 69 6.76 24.52 -16.14
CA ALA A 69 5.76 24.41 -17.20
C ALA A 69 4.68 25.48 -17.06
N GLU A 70 3.87 25.66 -18.09
CA GLU A 70 2.71 26.55 -18.04
C GLU A 70 1.76 26.15 -16.91
N LYS A 71 1.53 24.85 -16.75
CA LYS A 71 0.72 24.25 -15.68
C LYS A 71 1.31 22.94 -15.20
N PRO A 72 1.10 22.57 -13.94
CA PRO A 72 1.51 21.25 -13.42
C PRO A 72 0.73 20.12 -14.10
N LEU A 73 1.37 18.97 -14.27
CA LEU A 73 0.75 17.80 -14.88
C LEU A 73 0.24 16.84 -13.79
N PHE A 74 -1.08 16.80 -13.63
CA PHE A 74 -1.77 15.90 -12.72
C PHE A 74 -2.32 14.66 -13.43
N PRO A 75 -2.69 13.59 -12.67
CA PRO A 75 -3.24 12.37 -13.27
C PRO A 75 -4.61 12.61 -13.90
N ILE A 76 -4.98 11.78 -14.88
CA ILE A 76 -6.31 11.79 -15.52
C ILE A 76 -7.37 11.14 -14.61
N LYS A 77 -6.96 10.15 -13.78
CA LYS A 77 -7.87 9.47 -12.84
C LYS A 77 -8.40 10.44 -11.79
N ASP A 78 -9.65 10.25 -11.39
CA ASP A 78 -10.27 11.06 -10.34
C ASP A 78 -9.57 10.89 -9.01
N TYR A 79 -9.23 12.01 -8.40
CA TYR A 79 -8.51 12.09 -7.13
C TYR A 79 -9.06 13.22 -6.26
N LYS A 80 -8.68 13.20 -5.01
CA LYS A 80 -8.86 14.32 -4.06
C LYS A 80 -7.56 14.58 -3.32
N TRP A 81 -7.38 15.81 -2.89
CA TRP A 81 -6.32 16.16 -1.96
C TRP A 81 -6.58 15.59 -0.57
N ASN A 82 -5.51 15.23 0.14
CA ASN A 82 -5.61 14.92 1.54
C ASN A 82 -5.79 16.20 2.39
N ASP A 83 -6.10 16.04 3.68
CA ASP A 83 -6.38 17.17 4.58
C ASP A 83 -5.23 18.18 4.70
N THR A 84 -4.00 17.75 4.48
CA THR A 84 -2.80 18.60 4.56
C THR A 84 -2.42 19.26 3.24
N HIS A 85 -3.13 18.97 2.14
CA HIS A 85 -2.82 19.41 0.78
C HIS A 85 -1.38 19.10 0.36
N VAL A 86 -0.87 17.93 0.74
CA VAL A 86 0.48 17.45 0.37
C VAL A 86 0.40 16.34 -0.66
N ASP A 87 -0.53 15.42 -0.47
CA ASP A 87 -0.71 14.25 -1.32
C ASP A 87 -2.13 14.23 -1.92
N ILE A 88 -2.24 13.59 -3.08
CA ILE A 88 -3.53 13.27 -3.70
C ILE A 88 -3.83 11.77 -3.57
N ILE A 89 -5.10 11.43 -3.46
CA ILE A 89 -5.59 10.07 -3.21
C ILE A 89 -6.64 9.75 -4.26
N LEU A 90 -6.57 8.55 -4.85
CA LEU A 90 -7.62 8.05 -5.75
C LEU A 90 -8.99 8.06 -5.05
N LEU A 91 -10.04 8.55 -5.74
CA LEU A 91 -11.41 8.49 -5.23
C LEU A 91 -11.88 7.03 -5.11
N ASP A 92 -11.71 6.23 -6.16
CA ASP A 92 -12.16 4.84 -6.23
C ASP A 92 -10.99 3.84 -6.04
N LYS A 93 -10.19 4.05 -4.99
CA LYS A 93 -9.01 3.23 -4.72
C LYS A 93 -9.31 1.73 -4.61
N ASN A 94 -10.52 1.36 -4.14
CA ASN A 94 -10.92 -0.03 -3.96
C ASN A 94 -11.19 -0.75 -5.29
N LEU A 95 -11.44 -0.01 -6.37
CA LEU A 95 -11.64 -0.53 -7.73
C LEU A 95 -10.35 -0.54 -8.56
N ASP A 96 -9.27 0.06 -8.06
CA ASP A 96 -8.00 0.13 -8.77
C ASP A 96 -7.23 -1.19 -8.65
N ASP A 97 -6.88 -1.77 -9.79
CA ASP A 97 -6.17 -3.06 -9.86
C ASP A 97 -4.76 -2.98 -9.26
N THR A 98 -4.07 -1.86 -9.43
CA THR A 98 -2.74 -1.66 -8.84
C THR A 98 -2.80 -1.57 -7.32
N VAL A 99 -3.80 -0.89 -6.77
CA VAL A 99 -4.05 -0.84 -5.32
C VAL A 99 -4.35 -2.23 -4.78
N ARG A 100 -5.20 -2.99 -5.47
CA ARG A 100 -5.53 -4.38 -5.11
C ARG A 100 -4.29 -5.27 -5.09
N GLU A 101 -3.52 -5.27 -6.16
CA GLU A 101 -2.28 -6.05 -6.29
C GLU A 101 -1.29 -5.71 -5.15
N LYS A 102 -1.12 -4.43 -4.85
CA LYS A 102 -0.23 -3.97 -3.78
C LYS A 102 -0.72 -4.37 -2.38
N ASN A 103 -2.04 -4.38 -2.15
CA ASN A 103 -2.59 -4.84 -0.88
C ASN A 103 -2.42 -6.35 -0.70
N ILE A 104 -2.67 -7.14 -1.73
CA ILE A 104 -2.47 -8.59 -1.69
C ILE A 104 -0.99 -8.90 -1.47
N THR A 105 -0.10 -8.30 -2.25
CA THR A 105 1.35 -8.47 -2.08
C THR A 105 1.80 -8.05 -0.69
N GLY A 106 1.29 -6.92 -0.19
CA GLY A 106 1.59 -6.40 1.14
C GLY A 106 1.14 -7.33 2.26
N PHE A 107 0.01 -8.02 2.11
CA PHE A 107 -0.47 -9.01 3.07
C PHE A 107 0.52 -10.16 3.24
N PHE A 108 0.88 -10.81 2.15
CA PHE A 108 1.81 -11.95 2.21
C PHE A 108 3.23 -11.53 2.60
N LYS A 109 3.69 -10.36 2.16
CA LYS A 109 4.97 -9.79 2.59
C LYS A 109 4.98 -9.48 4.09
N GLY A 110 3.89 -8.96 4.62
CA GLY A 110 3.75 -8.66 6.07
C GLY A 110 3.83 -9.91 6.94
N LEU A 111 3.44 -11.07 6.41
CA LEU A 111 3.56 -12.38 7.05
C LEU A 111 4.87 -13.11 6.67
N GLU A 112 5.73 -12.49 5.90
CA GLU A 112 7.01 -13.07 5.45
C GLU A 112 6.83 -14.39 4.67
N VAL A 113 5.80 -14.46 3.82
CA VAL A 113 5.55 -15.62 2.96
C VAL A 113 6.46 -15.57 1.74
N ASP A 114 7.35 -16.55 1.62
CA ASP A 114 8.21 -16.71 0.46
C ASP A 114 7.46 -17.20 -0.77
N GLY A 115 7.83 -16.69 -1.95
CA GLY A 115 7.32 -17.12 -3.26
C GLY A 115 6.06 -16.38 -3.73
N VAL A 116 5.53 -15.45 -2.93
CA VAL A 116 4.36 -14.62 -3.27
C VAL A 116 4.71 -13.14 -3.40
N GLY A 117 5.81 -12.84 -4.04
CA GLY A 117 6.18 -11.48 -4.42
C GLY A 117 5.29 -10.89 -5.52
N PRO A 118 5.48 -9.59 -5.87
CA PRO A 118 4.61 -8.87 -6.81
C PRO A 118 4.40 -9.58 -8.16
N GLY A 119 5.46 -10.15 -8.72
CA GLY A 119 5.38 -10.86 -9.99
C GLY A 119 4.51 -12.12 -9.94
N ASN A 120 4.63 -12.92 -8.89
CA ASN A 120 3.83 -14.14 -8.72
C ASN A 120 2.39 -13.79 -8.33
N ILE A 121 2.17 -12.78 -7.49
CA ILE A 121 0.81 -12.28 -7.17
C ILE A 121 0.08 -11.81 -8.43
N LYS A 122 0.75 -11.08 -9.33
CA LYS A 122 0.16 -10.66 -10.60
C LYS A 122 -0.29 -11.84 -11.44
N LYS A 123 0.53 -12.91 -11.52
CA LYS A 123 0.19 -14.14 -12.23
C LYS A 123 -0.99 -14.88 -11.59
N ILE A 124 -1.04 -14.96 -10.26
CA ILE A 124 -2.14 -15.57 -9.51
C ILE A 124 -3.45 -14.79 -9.77
N ILE A 125 -3.43 -13.47 -9.66
CA ILE A 125 -4.60 -12.61 -9.95
C ILE A 125 -5.11 -12.83 -11.38
N ALA A 126 -4.22 -13.00 -12.35
CA ALA A 126 -4.59 -13.26 -13.74
C ALA A 126 -5.38 -14.57 -13.93
N THR A 127 -5.30 -15.52 -13.00
CA THR A 127 -6.10 -16.75 -13.01
C THR A 127 -7.48 -16.62 -12.34
N GLY A 128 -7.82 -15.42 -11.86
CA GLY A 128 -9.13 -15.12 -11.25
C GLY A 128 -9.15 -15.10 -9.72
N TYR A 129 -8.05 -15.43 -9.05
CA TYR A 129 -7.94 -15.34 -7.58
C TYR A 129 -7.53 -13.92 -7.18
N THR A 130 -8.51 -13.06 -6.94
CA THR A 130 -8.33 -11.60 -6.81
C THR A 130 -8.43 -11.08 -5.38
N THR A 131 -8.54 -11.95 -4.38
CA THR A 131 -8.62 -11.59 -2.96
C THR A 131 -7.68 -12.44 -2.13
N VAL A 132 -7.26 -11.90 -0.98
CA VAL A 132 -6.41 -12.65 -0.04
C VAL A 132 -7.07 -13.96 0.42
N PRO A 133 -8.35 -13.99 0.85
CA PRO A 133 -8.99 -15.25 1.22
C PRO A 133 -9.04 -16.27 0.08
N ALA A 134 -9.31 -15.83 -1.15
CA ALA A 134 -9.33 -16.72 -2.31
C ALA A 134 -7.95 -17.35 -2.56
N ILE A 135 -6.88 -16.58 -2.43
CA ILE A 135 -5.50 -17.08 -2.62
C ILE A 135 -5.10 -18.04 -1.50
N ILE A 136 -5.51 -17.76 -0.25
CA ILE A 136 -5.27 -18.69 0.87
C ILE A 136 -5.99 -20.03 0.65
N ALA A 137 -7.18 -20.00 0.05
CA ALA A 137 -7.98 -21.18 -0.24
C ALA A 137 -7.52 -21.99 -1.48
N MET A 138 -6.55 -21.49 -2.26
CA MET A 138 -6.02 -22.22 -3.42
C MET A 138 -5.39 -23.54 -2.99
N THR A 139 -5.68 -24.57 -3.78
CA THR A 139 -5.01 -25.88 -3.67
C THR A 139 -3.70 -25.87 -4.46
N VAL A 140 -2.88 -26.91 -4.31
CA VAL A 140 -1.69 -27.10 -5.17
C VAL A 140 -2.10 -27.21 -6.62
N ASP A 141 -3.22 -27.88 -6.93
CA ASP A 141 -3.72 -28.02 -8.30
C ASP A 141 -4.15 -26.67 -8.91
N ASP A 142 -4.70 -25.76 -8.10
CA ASP A 142 -5.00 -24.39 -8.54
C ASP A 142 -3.74 -23.59 -8.83
N LEU A 143 -2.73 -23.72 -7.98
CA LEU A 143 -1.44 -23.08 -8.18
C LEU A 143 -0.69 -23.59 -9.43
N LEU A 144 -0.89 -24.87 -9.79
CA LEU A 144 -0.32 -25.44 -11.02
C LEU A 144 -0.91 -24.84 -12.30
N LYS A 145 -2.10 -24.22 -12.24
CA LYS A 145 -2.72 -23.50 -13.38
C LYS A 145 -2.12 -22.12 -13.59
N VAL A 146 -1.34 -21.62 -12.65
CA VAL A 146 -0.67 -20.30 -12.75
C VAL A 146 0.50 -20.39 -13.71
N ASP A 147 0.61 -19.44 -14.64
CA ASP A 147 1.66 -19.41 -15.64
C ASP A 147 3.07 -19.47 -15.02
N GLY A 148 3.87 -20.44 -15.49
CA GLY A 148 5.24 -20.68 -15.05
C GLY A 148 5.37 -21.37 -13.69
N PHE A 149 4.27 -21.75 -13.02
CA PHE A 149 4.34 -22.57 -11.81
C PHE A 149 4.38 -24.05 -12.16
N LYS A 150 5.33 -24.76 -11.56
CA LYS A 150 5.48 -26.21 -11.65
C LYS A 150 5.33 -26.81 -10.25
N ASP A 151 5.26 -28.13 -10.15
CA ASP A 151 5.01 -28.86 -8.90
C ASP A 151 5.83 -28.35 -7.71
N LYS A 152 7.13 -28.17 -7.90
CA LYS A 152 8.02 -27.66 -6.84
C LYS A 152 7.61 -26.26 -6.36
N THR A 153 7.29 -25.35 -7.30
CA THR A 153 6.90 -23.97 -6.98
C THR A 153 5.52 -23.93 -6.34
N ALA A 154 4.54 -24.62 -6.91
CA ALA A 154 3.18 -24.68 -6.41
C ALA A 154 3.13 -25.26 -4.99
N THR A 155 3.80 -26.40 -4.76
CA THR A 155 3.87 -27.02 -3.42
C THR A 155 4.56 -26.11 -2.41
N LYS A 156 5.67 -25.48 -2.79
CA LYS A 156 6.41 -24.56 -1.92
C LYS A 156 5.52 -23.36 -1.51
N ILE A 157 4.85 -22.73 -2.45
CA ILE A 157 3.99 -21.58 -2.20
C ILE A 157 2.83 -21.97 -1.29
N TYR A 158 2.16 -23.08 -1.58
CA TYR A 158 1.07 -23.62 -0.76
C TYR A 158 1.52 -23.82 0.70
N ASN A 159 2.61 -24.53 0.90
CA ASN A 159 3.13 -24.82 2.23
C ASN A 159 3.54 -23.53 2.97
N ASN A 160 4.21 -22.59 2.30
CA ASN A 160 4.64 -21.34 2.89
C ASN A 160 3.44 -20.48 3.34
N ILE A 161 2.40 -20.37 2.52
CA ILE A 161 1.19 -19.62 2.87
C ILE A 161 0.57 -20.20 4.14
N HIS A 162 0.32 -21.50 4.17
CA HIS A 162 -0.36 -22.16 5.31
C HIS A 162 0.51 -22.13 6.57
N ASP A 163 1.81 -22.38 6.47
CA ASP A 163 2.73 -22.35 7.61
C ASP A 163 2.77 -20.96 8.26
N LYS A 164 2.92 -19.91 7.44
CA LYS A 164 3.02 -18.54 7.94
C LYS A 164 1.71 -18.03 8.52
N ILE A 165 0.57 -18.33 7.90
CA ILE A 165 -0.75 -17.95 8.43
C ILE A 165 -1.03 -18.65 9.76
N ASN A 166 -0.75 -19.94 9.87
CA ASN A 166 -0.97 -20.71 11.09
C ASN A 166 -0.09 -20.24 12.27
N LYS A 167 1.10 -19.68 11.99
CA LYS A 167 2.03 -19.14 12.98
C LYS A 167 1.85 -17.65 13.27
N ALA A 168 1.07 -16.93 12.46
CA ALA A 168 0.90 -15.51 12.59
C ALA A 168 0.16 -15.12 13.86
N THR A 169 0.61 -14.07 14.53
CA THR A 169 -0.14 -13.44 15.62
C THR A 169 -1.31 -12.62 15.06
N LEU A 170 -2.32 -12.38 15.90
CA LEU A 170 -3.46 -11.54 15.52
C LEU A 170 -2.98 -10.13 15.09
N SER A 171 -2.02 -9.55 15.80
CA SER A 171 -1.44 -8.23 15.46
C SER A 171 -0.77 -8.23 14.09
N GLN A 172 -0.06 -9.30 13.73
CA GLN A 172 0.55 -9.44 12.41
C GLN A 172 -0.51 -9.55 11.32
N LEU A 173 -1.55 -10.35 11.53
CA LEU A 173 -2.68 -10.46 10.60
C LEU A 173 -3.38 -9.11 10.43
N MET A 174 -3.74 -8.43 11.50
CA MET A 174 -4.37 -7.11 11.46
C MET A 174 -3.53 -6.09 10.69
N HIS A 175 -2.22 -6.05 10.92
CA HIS A 175 -1.31 -5.17 10.18
C HIS A 175 -1.25 -5.53 8.69
N SER A 176 -1.12 -6.81 8.39
CA SER A 176 -0.94 -7.29 7.01
C SER A 176 -2.17 -7.07 6.13
N THR A 177 -3.40 -7.08 6.70
CA THR A 177 -4.63 -6.78 5.96
C THR A 177 -4.70 -5.35 5.42
N ASN A 178 -3.97 -4.42 6.02
CA ASN A 178 -4.03 -2.97 5.73
C ASN A 178 -5.44 -2.34 5.85
N ILE A 179 -6.40 -3.02 6.42
CA ILE A 179 -7.79 -2.53 6.58
C ILE A 179 -7.81 -1.26 7.42
N PHE A 180 -6.97 -1.18 8.46
CA PHE A 180 -6.88 -0.02 9.34
C PHE A 180 -6.11 1.15 8.71
N GLY A 181 -5.37 0.91 7.61
CA GLY A 181 -4.62 1.91 6.88
C GLY A 181 -3.43 2.48 7.63
N ARG A 182 -2.94 3.63 7.18
CA ARG A 182 -1.76 4.30 7.76
C ARG A 182 -1.93 4.59 9.25
N GLY A 183 -0.85 4.42 9.98
CA GLY A 183 -0.77 4.70 11.42
C GLY A 183 -1.01 3.49 12.31
N PHE A 184 -1.39 2.33 11.76
CA PHE A 184 -1.63 1.10 12.50
C PHE A 184 -0.57 0.02 12.15
N GLY A 185 0.51 0.01 12.90
CA GLY A 185 1.54 -1.03 12.82
C GLY A 185 1.34 -2.12 13.88
N THR A 186 2.06 -3.23 13.75
CA THR A 186 2.00 -4.38 14.68
C THR A 186 2.22 -3.96 16.14
N ARG A 187 3.14 -3.03 16.41
CA ARG A 187 3.39 -2.53 17.77
C ARG A 187 2.13 -1.90 18.38
N ARG A 188 1.40 -1.08 17.61
CA ARG A 188 0.17 -0.43 18.09
C ARG A 188 -0.94 -1.44 18.34
N PHE A 189 -1.10 -2.44 17.46
CA PHE A 189 -2.04 -3.52 17.68
C PHE A 189 -1.69 -4.36 18.91
N ASN A 190 -0.41 -4.65 19.14
CA ASN A 190 0.03 -5.35 20.35
C ASN A 190 -0.36 -4.59 21.61
N THR A 191 -0.17 -3.26 21.64
CA THR A 191 -0.56 -2.43 22.78
C THR A 191 -2.06 -2.48 23.01
N ILE A 192 -2.87 -2.32 21.94
CA ILE A 192 -4.35 -2.40 22.02
C ILE A 192 -4.81 -3.77 22.53
N LEU A 193 -4.30 -4.85 21.93
CA LEU A 193 -4.72 -6.22 22.28
C LEU A 193 -4.23 -6.67 23.65
N LYS A 194 -3.17 -6.07 24.18
CA LYS A 194 -2.71 -6.30 25.55
C LYS A 194 -3.75 -5.79 26.55
N ASP A 195 -4.24 -4.57 26.35
CA ASP A 195 -5.18 -3.93 27.26
C ASP A 195 -6.62 -4.37 27.03
N TYR A 196 -6.98 -4.64 25.76
CA TYR A 196 -8.32 -5.04 25.33
C TYR A 196 -8.25 -6.25 24.36
N PRO A 197 -8.00 -7.47 24.85
CA PRO A 197 -7.80 -8.65 24.00
C PRO A 197 -9.02 -9.01 23.15
N ASN A 198 -10.21 -8.64 23.59
CA ASN A 198 -11.47 -8.94 22.92
C ASN A 198 -12.03 -7.75 22.11
N ILE A 199 -11.26 -6.70 21.90
CA ILE A 199 -11.73 -5.45 21.25
C ILE A 199 -12.39 -5.66 19.88
N LEU A 200 -11.98 -6.71 19.15
CA LEU A 200 -12.53 -7.03 17.83
C LEU A 200 -13.89 -7.72 17.91
N THR A 201 -14.13 -8.51 18.95
CA THR A 201 -15.29 -9.43 19.06
C THR A 201 -16.30 -9.02 20.13
N GLU A 202 -15.93 -8.13 21.04
CA GLU A 202 -16.85 -7.67 22.06
C GLU A 202 -18.02 -6.85 21.44
N ASN A 203 -19.22 -7.12 21.95
CA ASN A 203 -20.44 -6.46 21.48
C ASN A 203 -20.73 -5.22 22.34
N VAL A 204 -20.02 -4.14 22.06
CA VAL A 204 -20.19 -2.84 22.70
C VAL A 204 -20.40 -1.75 21.66
N THR A 205 -20.95 -0.61 22.07
CA THR A 205 -21.19 0.53 21.19
C THR A 205 -19.88 1.15 20.66
N LEU A 206 -19.99 1.99 19.62
CA LEU A 206 -18.84 2.73 19.09
C LEU A 206 -18.22 3.63 20.16
N ASP A 207 -19.06 4.33 20.94
CA ASP A 207 -18.60 5.26 21.98
C ASP A 207 -17.86 4.53 23.11
N GLU A 208 -18.34 3.34 23.48
CA GLU A 208 -17.65 2.47 24.45
C GLU A 208 -16.30 2.01 23.90
N LYS A 209 -16.24 1.54 22.65
CA LYS A 209 -14.96 1.17 22.00
C LYS A 209 -13.98 2.35 21.94
N ILE A 210 -14.46 3.52 21.58
CA ILE A 210 -13.63 4.73 21.58
C ILE A 210 -13.13 5.06 22.97
N SER A 211 -14.01 4.96 23.99
CA SER A 211 -13.68 5.23 25.39
C SER A 211 -12.61 4.26 25.93
N GLN A 212 -12.67 2.99 25.55
CA GLN A 212 -11.64 2.00 25.87
C GLN A 212 -10.32 2.33 25.16
N LEU A 213 -10.36 2.58 23.85
CA LEU A 213 -9.18 2.79 23.04
C LEU A 213 -8.37 4.03 23.42
N ILE A 214 -9.01 5.11 23.87
CA ILE A 214 -8.31 6.32 24.33
C ILE A 214 -7.56 6.12 25.64
N GLN A 215 -7.85 5.05 26.39
CA GLN A 215 -7.07 4.66 27.58
C GLN A 215 -5.75 3.96 27.23
N VAL A 216 -5.64 3.44 26.00
CA VAL A 216 -4.43 2.77 25.53
C VAL A 216 -3.34 3.80 25.25
N ASP A 217 -2.15 3.55 25.76
CA ASP A 217 -1.01 4.45 25.55
C ASP A 217 -0.72 4.70 24.07
N GLY A 218 -0.53 5.95 23.69
CA GLY A 218 -0.27 6.37 22.31
C GLY A 218 -1.47 6.34 21.36
N ILE A 219 -2.70 6.16 21.87
CA ILE A 219 -3.93 6.20 21.07
C ILE A 219 -4.69 7.51 21.31
N ALA A 220 -4.57 8.44 20.36
CA ALA A 220 -5.35 9.67 20.38
C ALA A 220 -6.79 9.42 19.92
N ARG A 221 -7.72 10.29 20.32
CA ARG A 221 -9.17 10.19 20.01
C ARG A 221 -9.45 9.94 18.52
N LYS A 222 -8.82 10.70 17.63
CA LYS A 222 -8.98 10.53 16.16
C LYS A 222 -8.59 9.12 15.68
N THR A 223 -7.55 8.55 16.28
CA THR A 223 -7.09 7.17 16.00
C THR A 223 -8.08 6.14 16.55
N ALA A 224 -8.59 6.34 17.76
CA ALA A 224 -9.60 5.49 18.38
C ALA A 224 -10.91 5.48 17.58
N GLU A 225 -11.38 6.64 17.14
CA GLU A 225 -12.56 6.78 16.28
C GLU A 225 -12.41 6.03 14.95
N LYS A 226 -11.26 6.18 14.30
CA LYS A 226 -10.96 5.47 13.05
C LYS A 226 -10.98 3.96 13.26
N PHE A 227 -10.31 3.46 14.29
CA PHE A 227 -10.23 2.04 14.61
C PHE A 227 -11.61 1.47 14.95
N GLY A 228 -12.36 2.11 15.84
CA GLY A 228 -13.69 1.66 16.26
C GLY A 228 -14.68 1.56 15.09
N ARG A 229 -14.69 2.57 14.21
CA ARG A 229 -15.56 2.56 13.02
C ARG A 229 -15.22 1.41 12.05
N ILE A 230 -13.95 1.05 11.91
CA ILE A 230 -13.52 -0.05 11.03
C ILE A 230 -14.01 -1.38 11.58
N ILE A 231 -13.86 -1.62 12.89
CA ILE A 231 -14.32 -2.86 13.53
C ILE A 231 -15.83 -3.02 13.38
N LEU A 232 -16.61 -1.97 13.67
CA LEU A 232 -18.07 -2.05 13.58
C LEU A 232 -18.57 -2.30 12.16
N ARG A 233 -17.88 -1.78 11.14
CA ARG A 233 -18.21 -2.08 9.73
C ARG A 233 -17.92 -3.53 9.40
N GLY A 234 -16.85 -4.10 9.94
CA GLY A 234 -16.50 -5.51 9.75
C GLY A 234 -17.52 -6.45 10.41
N ASN A 235 -18.02 -6.12 11.59
CA ASN A 235 -19.01 -6.92 12.31
C ASN A 235 -20.41 -6.91 11.65
N ASN A 236 -20.69 -5.97 10.77
CA ASN A 236 -21.95 -5.91 10.00
C ASN A 236 -21.88 -6.66 8.65
N VAL A 237 -20.78 -7.31 8.33
CA VAL A 237 -20.55 -8.03 7.06
C VAL A 237 -20.34 -9.54 7.29
N LEU A 238 -20.38 -9.97 8.54
CA LEU A 238 -20.45 -11.39 8.95
C LEU A 238 -21.91 -11.69 9.38
#